data_f06597b41bec5da7984b09f8ed134e4a
#
_entry.id   f06597b41bec5da7984b09f8ed134e4a
#
_cell.length_a   1.000
_cell.length_b   1.000
_cell.length_c   1.000
_cell.angle_alpha   90.00
_cell.angle_beta   90.00
_cell.angle_gamma   90.00
#
_symmetry.space_group_name_H-M   'P 1'
#
loop_
_entity.id
_entity.type
_entity.pdbx_description
1 polymer ?
#
loop_
_entity_poly.entity_id
_entity_poly.type
_entity_poly.pdbx_seq_one_letter_code
_entity_poly.pdbx_strand_id
1 'polypeptide(L)'
;MPNERITIRTRDGECTLRIATPAAEGLWPAVIFYMDAGGIRPAVIEMAQRLADAGYVVLLPDLFYRYGAYGPFVPKEVFAGDFRAVIGPLMATTGNTKAAEDTEAFLAYLDARGDVAGRKVGAVGFCMGGGMAFAAAGTYPDRFGAVVSFHGGNLATDARTSPHLLAPQLEAEVYIAAAENDGSYPPQMAERFENALTQAGVRYRTETYPAAHGWMKPDFPVYDHAAAERGWTEMLALFDRTLR
;
A
#
# COMPACT_ATOMS: atom_id res chain seq x y z
N MET A 1 18.89 -3.94 -13.41
CA MET A 1 19.39 -3.85 -12.02
C MET A 1 18.18 -3.96 -11.10
N PRO A 2 18.20 -4.80 -10.08
CA PRO A 2 17.00 -5.14 -9.30
C PRO A 2 16.41 -3.99 -8.46
N ASN A 3 17.03 -2.82 -8.40
CA ASN A 3 16.52 -1.70 -7.61
C ASN A 3 16.88 -0.36 -8.28
N GLU A 4 15.95 0.20 -9.04
CA GLU A 4 16.11 1.43 -9.79
C GLU A 4 15.46 2.60 -9.04
N ARG A 5 16.04 3.80 -9.14
CA ARG A 5 15.45 5.04 -8.67
C ARG A 5 15.24 5.97 -9.85
N ILE A 6 13.99 6.36 -10.07
CA ILE A 6 13.61 7.30 -11.12
C ILE A 6 12.73 8.41 -10.55
N THR A 7 12.50 9.42 -11.36
CA THR A 7 11.54 10.49 -11.08
C THR A 7 10.53 10.55 -12.22
N ILE A 8 9.25 10.62 -11.89
CA ILE A 8 8.18 10.81 -12.85
C ILE A 8 7.39 12.08 -12.55
N ARG A 9 6.78 12.64 -13.58
CA ARG A 9 5.89 13.78 -13.43
C ARG A 9 4.50 13.31 -13.04
N THR A 10 4.00 13.81 -11.90
CA THR A 10 2.62 13.71 -11.46
C THR A 10 1.91 15.05 -11.70
N ARG A 11 0.63 15.13 -11.39
CA ARG A 11 -0.15 16.36 -11.45
C ARG A 11 0.45 17.48 -10.57
N ASP A 12 0.94 17.12 -9.37
CA ASP A 12 1.39 18.08 -8.35
C ASP A 12 2.92 18.29 -8.31
N GLY A 13 3.68 17.58 -9.14
CA GLY A 13 5.12 17.74 -9.18
C GLY A 13 5.87 16.49 -9.57
N GLU A 14 7.15 16.44 -9.22
CA GLU A 14 8.04 15.32 -9.50
C GLU A 14 8.03 14.33 -8.32
N CYS A 15 7.58 13.10 -8.59
CA CYS A 15 7.55 12.02 -7.62
C CYS A 15 8.71 11.06 -7.86
N THR A 16 9.52 10.80 -6.84
CA THR A 16 10.54 9.77 -6.88
C THR A 16 9.90 8.39 -6.70
N LEU A 17 10.27 7.46 -7.57
CA LEU A 17 9.89 6.06 -7.48
C LEU A 17 11.12 5.19 -7.22
N ARG A 18 10.94 4.16 -6.40
CA ARG A 18 11.82 2.98 -6.35
C ARG A 18 11.15 1.86 -7.12
N ILE A 19 11.90 1.22 -7.98
CA ILE A 19 11.38 0.11 -8.79
C ILE A 19 12.23 -1.11 -8.47
N ALA A 20 11.58 -2.15 -7.98
CA ALA A 20 12.20 -3.45 -7.79
C ALA A 20 11.66 -4.41 -8.85
N THR A 21 12.56 -5.14 -9.50
CA THR A 21 12.23 -6.11 -10.54
C THR A 21 12.83 -7.48 -10.22
N PRO A 22 12.19 -8.58 -10.66
CA PRO A 22 12.80 -9.90 -10.61
C PRO A 22 14.18 -9.92 -11.26
N ALA A 23 15.07 -10.77 -10.75
CA ALA A 23 16.42 -10.92 -11.30
C ALA A 23 16.43 -11.61 -12.69
N ALA A 24 15.43 -12.45 -12.96
CA ALA A 24 15.28 -13.12 -14.24
C ALA A 24 14.63 -12.19 -15.27
N GLU A 25 15.05 -12.32 -16.53
CA GLU A 25 14.37 -11.66 -17.65
C GLU A 25 12.98 -12.29 -17.86
N GLY A 26 12.00 -11.47 -18.23
CA GLY A 26 10.63 -11.93 -18.46
C GLY A 26 9.60 -10.82 -18.43
N LEU A 27 8.34 -11.23 -18.55
CA LEU A 27 7.18 -10.37 -18.33
C LEU A 27 6.56 -10.73 -16.99
N TRP A 28 6.41 -9.75 -16.11
CA TRP A 28 5.98 -9.95 -14.75
C TRP A 28 4.75 -9.10 -14.41
N PRO A 29 3.79 -9.61 -13.63
CA PRO A 29 2.70 -8.77 -13.13
C PRO A 29 3.25 -7.66 -12.25
N ALA A 30 2.58 -6.51 -12.25
CA ALA A 30 3.03 -5.35 -11.50
C ALA A 30 2.24 -5.15 -10.20
N VAL A 31 2.90 -4.60 -9.18
CA VAL A 31 2.30 -4.22 -7.89
C VAL A 31 2.73 -2.80 -7.52
N ILE A 32 1.78 -1.96 -7.13
CA ILE A 32 2.05 -0.66 -6.53
C ILE A 32 2.06 -0.83 -5.01
N PHE A 33 3.17 -0.44 -4.39
CA PHE A 33 3.42 -0.54 -2.96
C PHE A 33 3.20 0.83 -2.30
N TYR A 34 2.07 1.03 -1.62
CA TYR A 34 1.75 2.24 -0.89
C TYR A 34 2.37 2.19 0.51
N MET A 35 3.35 3.07 0.72
CA MET A 35 4.18 3.10 1.93
C MET A 35 3.39 3.46 3.19
N ASP A 36 3.96 3.13 4.35
CA ASP A 36 3.49 3.61 5.64
C ASP A 36 3.99 5.04 5.96
N ALA A 37 3.53 5.60 7.09
CA ALA A 37 3.88 6.96 7.53
C ALA A 37 5.37 7.17 7.85
N GLY A 38 6.17 6.11 7.95
CA GLY A 38 7.63 6.22 8.09
C GLY A 38 8.35 6.56 6.79
N GLY A 39 7.65 6.63 5.65
CA GLY A 39 8.21 7.03 4.37
C GLY A 39 9.18 6.02 3.77
N ILE A 40 9.93 6.49 2.77
CA ILE A 40 10.91 5.65 2.06
C ILE A 40 12.16 5.49 2.93
N ARG A 41 12.48 4.23 3.26
CA ARG A 41 13.61 3.85 4.11
C ARG A 41 14.08 2.42 3.79
N PRO A 42 15.26 1.96 4.25
CA PRO A 42 15.83 0.66 3.88
C PRO A 42 14.85 -0.50 4.01
N ALA A 43 14.19 -0.65 5.17
CA ALA A 43 13.25 -1.76 5.40
C ALA A 43 12.10 -1.82 4.38
N VAL A 44 11.55 -0.67 3.98
CA VAL A 44 10.47 -0.60 2.98
C VAL A 44 10.98 -0.96 1.58
N ILE A 45 12.22 -0.54 1.26
CA ILE A 45 12.89 -0.89 -0.01
C ILE A 45 13.16 -2.41 -0.06
N GLU A 46 13.61 -3.00 1.05
CA GLU A 46 13.83 -4.46 1.17
C GLU A 46 12.52 -5.24 1.04
N MET A 47 11.43 -4.74 1.61
CA MET A 47 10.10 -5.34 1.42
C MET A 47 9.65 -5.30 -0.04
N ALA A 48 9.88 -4.20 -0.73
CA ALA A 48 9.60 -4.10 -2.17
C ALA A 48 10.47 -5.08 -2.97
N GLN A 49 11.75 -5.23 -2.62
CA GLN A 49 12.65 -6.22 -3.24
C GLN A 49 12.16 -7.66 -2.98
N ARG A 50 11.76 -7.99 -1.75
CA ARG A 50 11.19 -9.31 -1.44
C ARG A 50 9.97 -9.64 -2.32
N LEU A 51 9.11 -8.66 -2.59
CA LEU A 51 7.98 -8.85 -3.49
C LEU A 51 8.44 -9.05 -4.94
N ALA A 52 9.49 -8.34 -5.36
CA ALA A 52 10.09 -8.53 -6.68
C ALA A 52 10.74 -9.91 -6.82
N ASP A 53 11.42 -10.40 -5.78
CA ASP A 53 12.00 -11.75 -5.75
C ASP A 53 10.93 -12.86 -5.84
N ALA A 54 9.69 -12.55 -5.47
CA ALA A 54 8.52 -13.42 -5.66
C ALA A 54 7.92 -13.33 -7.08
N GLY A 55 8.52 -12.55 -7.98
CA GLY A 55 8.12 -12.50 -9.39
C GLY A 55 7.14 -11.39 -9.75
N TYR A 56 7.31 -10.18 -9.18
CA TYR A 56 6.51 -9.00 -9.48
C TYR A 56 7.40 -7.80 -9.83
N VAL A 57 6.97 -6.98 -10.78
CA VAL A 57 7.52 -5.62 -10.93
C VAL A 57 6.87 -4.75 -9.85
N VAL A 58 7.66 -4.20 -8.94
CA VAL A 58 7.17 -3.45 -7.80
C VAL A 58 7.48 -1.96 -7.95
N LEU A 59 6.45 -1.15 -7.92
CA LEU A 59 6.53 0.30 -7.92
C LEU A 59 6.30 0.83 -6.50
N LEU A 60 7.34 1.42 -5.91
CA LEU A 60 7.30 2.02 -4.58
C LEU A 60 7.44 3.54 -4.70
N PRO A 61 6.33 4.31 -4.76
CA PRO A 61 6.36 5.76 -4.85
C PRO A 61 6.66 6.40 -3.49
N ASP A 62 7.42 7.51 -3.53
CA ASP A 62 7.56 8.40 -2.39
C ASP A 62 6.36 9.35 -2.31
N LEU A 63 5.36 8.98 -1.52
CA LEU A 63 4.11 9.74 -1.40
C LEU A 63 4.24 11.02 -0.58
N PHE A 64 5.42 11.29 -0.01
CA PHE A 64 5.73 12.56 0.67
C PHE A 64 6.48 13.56 -0.22
N TYR A 65 6.62 13.29 -1.52
CA TYR A 65 7.36 14.15 -2.45
C TYR A 65 6.90 15.63 -2.44
N ARG A 66 5.62 15.87 -2.10
CA ARG A 66 5.08 17.24 -1.97
C ARG A 66 5.65 17.99 -0.77
N TYR A 67 6.14 17.28 0.24
CA TYR A 67 6.81 17.89 1.39
C TYR A 67 8.21 18.39 1.05
N GLY A 68 8.90 17.72 0.12
CA GLY A 68 10.29 17.94 -0.21
C GLY A 68 11.21 16.90 0.45
N ALA A 69 12.45 17.30 0.73
CA ALA A 69 13.43 16.38 1.31
C ALA A 69 13.11 16.04 2.78
N TYR A 70 13.17 14.75 3.11
CA TYR A 70 12.98 14.24 4.47
C TYR A 70 13.77 12.94 4.69
N GLY A 71 13.89 12.50 5.92
CA GLY A 71 14.42 11.19 6.33
C GLY A 71 15.77 10.80 5.71
N PRO A 72 16.09 9.51 5.64
CA PRO A 72 15.25 8.40 6.14
C PRO A 72 15.06 8.44 7.65
N PHE A 73 13.85 8.13 8.09
CA PHE A 73 13.55 8.04 9.52
C PHE A 73 14.03 6.71 10.12
N VAL A 74 14.43 6.76 11.38
CA VAL A 74 14.63 5.59 12.22
C VAL A 74 13.37 5.39 13.07
N PRO A 75 12.51 4.42 12.78
CA PRO A 75 11.20 4.31 13.44
C PRO A 75 11.28 4.26 14.97
N LYS A 76 12.27 3.52 15.50
CA LYS A 76 12.47 3.43 16.94
C LYS A 76 12.66 4.81 17.61
N GLU A 77 13.36 5.73 16.95
CA GLU A 77 13.59 7.10 17.46
C GLU A 77 12.31 7.94 17.31
N VAL A 78 11.64 7.82 16.18
CA VAL A 78 10.37 8.54 15.92
C VAL A 78 9.29 8.13 16.93
N PHE A 79 9.16 6.83 17.21
CA PHE A 79 8.17 6.32 18.18
C PHE A 79 8.55 6.61 19.63
N ALA A 80 9.83 6.77 19.96
CA ALA A 80 10.27 7.18 21.28
C ALA A 80 10.09 8.69 21.55
N GLY A 81 9.95 9.49 20.47
CA GLY A 81 9.77 10.93 20.50
C GLY A 81 8.34 11.38 20.23
N ASP A 82 8.20 12.59 19.71
CA ASP A 82 6.90 13.13 19.29
C ASP A 82 6.62 12.75 17.80
N PHE A 83 5.98 11.61 17.63
CA PHE A 83 5.57 11.13 16.30
C PHE A 83 4.78 12.18 15.50
N ARG A 84 3.87 12.91 16.17
CA ARG A 84 3.01 13.90 15.49
C ARG A 84 3.81 15.11 15.01
N ALA A 85 4.77 15.56 15.79
CA ALA A 85 5.63 16.68 15.40
C ALA A 85 6.53 16.31 14.20
N VAL A 86 7.03 15.08 14.15
CA VAL A 86 7.93 14.61 13.09
C VAL A 86 7.17 14.23 11.82
N ILE A 87 6.13 13.41 11.93
CA ILE A 87 5.44 12.79 10.78
C ILE A 87 4.21 13.59 10.34
N GLY A 88 3.59 14.33 11.27
CA GLY A 88 2.37 15.10 10.97
C GLY A 88 2.49 16.07 9.78
N PRO A 89 3.57 16.87 9.67
CA PRO A 89 3.78 17.77 8.52
C PRO A 89 3.86 17.02 7.18
N LEU A 90 4.48 15.83 7.15
CA LEU A 90 4.55 15.00 5.94
C LEU A 90 3.18 14.44 5.58
N MET A 91 2.47 13.87 6.55
CA MET A 91 1.11 13.33 6.33
C MET A 91 0.13 14.41 5.85
N ALA A 92 0.29 15.65 6.23
CA ALA A 92 -0.53 16.77 5.75
C ALA A 92 -0.37 17.04 4.23
N THR A 93 0.72 16.57 3.62
CA THR A 93 1.00 16.76 2.18
C THR A 93 0.44 15.65 1.29
N THR A 94 -0.03 14.55 1.88
CA THR A 94 -0.54 13.37 1.16
C THR A 94 -1.93 12.96 1.67
N GLY A 95 -2.45 11.85 1.19
CA GLY A 95 -3.73 11.28 1.62
C GLY A 95 -4.36 10.44 0.52
N ASN A 96 -5.51 9.84 0.80
CA ASN A 96 -6.17 8.90 -0.11
C ASN A 96 -6.44 9.49 -1.50
N THR A 97 -7.00 10.69 -1.56
CA THR A 97 -7.31 11.36 -2.84
C THR A 97 -6.05 11.67 -3.64
N LYS A 98 -5.04 12.25 -2.99
CA LYS A 98 -3.78 12.60 -3.67
C LYS A 98 -3.03 11.35 -4.16
N ALA A 99 -3.02 10.29 -3.37
CA ALA A 99 -2.43 9.03 -3.79
C ALA A 99 -3.15 8.40 -4.98
N ALA A 100 -4.48 8.48 -5.02
CA ALA A 100 -5.29 8.06 -6.17
C ALA A 100 -4.99 8.91 -7.41
N GLU A 101 -4.92 10.24 -7.29
CA GLU A 101 -4.54 11.14 -8.38
C GLU A 101 -3.13 10.82 -8.92
N ASP A 102 -2.15 10.59 -8.05
CA ASP A 102 -0.79 10.22 -8.46
C ASP A 102 -0.74 8.86 -9.17
N THR A 103 -1.66 7.96 -8.82
CA THR A 103 -1.72 6.61 -9.40
C THR A 103 -1.93 6.62 -10.91
N GLU A 104 -2.54 7.66 -11.49
CA GLU A 104 -2.61 7.84 -12.94
C GLU A 104 -1.22 7.79 -13.60
N ALA A 105 -0.28 8.56 -13.05
CA ALA A 105 1.09 8.60 -13.54
C ALA A 105 1.84 7.29 -13.29
N PHE A 106 1.55 6.61 -12.18
CA PHE A 106 2.14 5.30 -11.86
C PHE A 106 1.69 4.23 -12.85
N LEU A 107 0.40 4.19 -13.16
CA LEU A 107 -0.16 3.26 -14.14
C LEU A 107 0.37 3.54 -15.55
N ALA A 108 0.44 4.80 -15.96
CA ALA A 108 1.01 5.19 -17.24
C ALA A 108 2.48 4.77 -17.37
N TYR A 109 3.26 4.90 -16.28
CA TYR A 109 4.64 4.43 -16.25
C TYR A 109 4.73 2.90 -16.40
N LEU A 110 3.89 2.14 -15.69
CA LEU A 110 3.84 0.68 -15.80
C LEU A 110 3.42 0.21 -17.20
N ASP A 111 2.47 0.90 -17.84
CA ASP A 111 2.01 0.61 -19.21
C ASP A 111 3.13 0.82 -20.25
N ALA A 112 4.07 1.72 -19.99
CA ALA A 112 5.20 2.01 -20.88
C ALA A 112 6.39 1.03 -20.70
N ARG A 113 6.35 0.16 -19.68
CA ARG A 113 7.44 -0.79 -19.40
C ARG A 113 7.33 -2.02 -20.29
N GLY A 114 8.48 -2.49 -20.77
CA GLY A 114 8.57 -3.71 -21.59
C GLY A 114 8.65 -5.01 -20.78
N ASP A 115 8.76 -4.93 -19.44
CA ASP A 115 8.87 -6.08 -18.54
C ASP A 115 7.61 -6.31 -17.68
N VAL A 116 6.54 -5.56 -17.92
CA VAL A 116 5.26 -5.70 -17.22
C VAL A 116 4.29 -6.54 -18.06
N ALA A 117 3.72 -7.56 -17.41
CA ALA A 117 2.69 -8.42 -17.97
C ALA A 117 1.28 -7.96 -17.60
N GLY A 118 0.39 -7.99 -18.57
CA GLY A 118 -1.04 -7.71 -18.34
C GLY A 118 -1.33 -6.23 -18.10
N ARG A 119 -2.63 -5.94 -17.99
CA ARG A 119 -3.13 -4.57 -17.76
C ARG A 119 -3.51 -4.32 -16.29
N LYS A 120 -3.98 -5.36 -15.60
CA LYS A 120 -4.34 -5.27 -14.18
C LYS A 120 -3.09 -5.38 -13.31
N VAL A 121 -3.03 -4.55 -12.29
CA VAL A 121 -1.95 -4.51 -11.30
C VAL A 121 -2.48 -4.87 -9.91
N GLY A 122 -1.60 -5.24 -9.01
CA GLY A 122 -1.92 -5.35 -7.59
C GLY A 122 -1.64 -4.04 -6.85
N ALA A 123 -2.29 -3.86 -5.72
CA ALA A 123 -1.95 -2.84 -4.75
C ALA A 123 -1.69 -3.47 -3.38
N VAL A 124 -0.61 -3.09 -2.72
CA VAL A 124 -0.43 -3.36 -1.30
C VAL A 124 -0.17 -2.06 -0.56
N GLY A 125 -0.87 -1.86 0.55
CA GLY A 125 -0.72 -0.67 1.38
C GLY A 125 -0.55 -1.03 2.86
N PHE A 126 0.25 -0.23 3.55
CA PHE A 126 0.60 -0.42 4.95
C PHE A 126 0.22 0.82 5.75
N CYS A 127 -0.46 0.67 6.90
CA CYS A 127 -0.88 1.80 7.72
C CYS A 127 -1.73 2.79 6.89
N MET A 128 -1.29 4.04 6.75
CA MET A 128 -1.93 5.03 5.87
C MET A 128 -2.04 4.56 4.41
N GLY A 129 -1.05 3.79 3.94
CA GLY A 129 -1.01 3.24 2.58
C GLY A 129 -2.14 2.26 2.29
N GLY A 130 -2.73 1.63 3.32
CA GLY A 130 -3.91 0.77 3.15
C GLY A 130 -5.10 1.53 2.57
N GLY A 131 -5.42 2.68 3.14
CA GLY A 131 -6.47 3.57 2.61
C GLY A 131 -6.15 4.10 1.21
N MET A 132 -4.88 4.40 0.94
CA MET A 132 -4.41 4.88 -0.36
C MET A 132 -4.55 3.81 -1.46
N ALA A 133 -4.24 2.54 -1.14
CA ALA A 133 -4.42 1.40 -2.05
C ALA A 133 -5.90 1.22 -2.45
N PHE A 134 -6.82 1.33 -1.48
CA PHE A 134 -8.26 1.31 -1.75
C PHE A 134 -8.71 2.49 -2.59
N ALA A 135 -8.21 3.69 -2.30
CA ALA A 135 -8.56 4.89 -3.06
C ALA A 135 -8.09 4.79 -4.52
N ALA A 136 -6.89 4.27 -4.75
CA ALA A 136 -6.38 4.02 -6.09
C ALA A 136 -7.23 2.99 -6.85
N ALA A 137 -7.52 1.84 -6.22
CA ALA A 137 -8.30 0.79 -6.86
C ALA A 137 -9.76 1.19 -7.14
N GLY A 138 -10.39 1.97 -6.26
CA GLY A 138 -11.74 2.48 -6.48
C GLY A 138 -11.80 3.61 -7.51
N THR A 139 -10.69 4.34 -7.74
CA THR A 139 -10.59 5.37 -8.78
C THR A 139 -10.32 4.79 -10.16
N TYR A 140 -9.57 3.68 -10.23
CA TYR A 140 -9.20 2.99 -11.48
C TYR A 140 -9.59 1.51 -11.43
N PRO A 141 -10.90 1.19 -11.33
CA PRO A 141 -11.37 -0.17 -11.04
C PRO A 141 -10.92 -1.21 -12.07
N ASP A 142 -10.91 -0.86 -13.34
CA ASP A 142 -10.48 -1.74 -14.45
C ASP A 142 -8.96 -2.04 -14.44
N ARG A 143 -8.19 -1.32 -13.61
CA ARG A 143 -6.73 -1.44 -13.55
C ARG A 143 -6.23 -2.29 -12.38
N PHE A 144 -7.04 -2.58 -11.39
CA PHE A 144 -6.62 -3.36 -10.24
C PHE A 144 -7.29 -4.74 -10.21
N GLY A 145 -6.46 -5.79 -10.06
CA GLY A 145 -6.92 -7.16 -9.86
C GLY A 145 -7.00 -7.54 -8.39
N ALA A 146 -6.16 -6.94 -7.56
CA ALA A 146 -6.11 -7.21 -6.13
C ALA A 146 -5.72 -5.97 -5.31
N VAL A 147 -6.27 -5.88 -4.08
CA VAL A 147 -5.88 -4.89 -3.07
C VAL A 147 -5.60 -5.59 -1.75
N VAL A 148 -4.44 -5.33 -1.18
CA VAL A 148 -4.05 -5.80 0.15
C VAL A 148 -3.82 -4.61 1.08
N SER A 149 -4.43 -4.66 2.25
CA SER A 149 -4.22 -3.66 3.31
C SER A 149 -3.70 -4.34 4.56
N PHE A 150 -2.46 -4.06 4.94
CA PHE A 150 -1.87 -4.48 6.19
C PHE A 150 -1.99 -3.39 7.25
N HIS A 151 -2.62 -3.72 8.39
CA HIS A 151 -2.87 -2.78 9.49
C HIS A 151 -3.28 -1.37 9.00
N GLY A 152 -4.16 -1.33 7.98
CA GLY A 152 -4.68 -0.08 7.45
C GLY A 152 -5.58 0.63 8.45
N GLY A 153 -5.32 1.92 8.68
CA GLY A 153 -6.14 2.73 9.58
C GLY A 153 -7.15 3.60 8.84
N ASN A 154 -8.21 4.02 9.56
CA ASN A 154 -9.19 5.00 9.08
C ASN A 154 -9.89 4.60 7.76
N LEU A 155 -10.14 3.30 7.57
CA LEU A 155 -10.70 2.78 6.31
C LEU A 155 -12.20 3.07 6.14
N ALA A 156 -12.94 3.34 7.22
CA ALA A 156 -14.37 3.66 7.18
C ALA A 156 -14.76 4.76 8.17
N THR A 157 -14.37 5.99 7.86
CA THR A 157 -14.66 7.20 8.64
C THR A 157 -15.85 7.98 8.06
N ASP A 158 -16.23 9.10 8.70
CA ASP A 158 -17.27 10.01 8.19
C ASP A 158 -16.73 11.01 7.15
N ALA A 159 -15.44 10.99 6.86
CA ALA A 159 -14.86 11.84 5.83
C ALA A 159 -15.40 11.48 4.45
N ARG A 160 -15.64 12.47 3.60
CA ARG A 160 -16.11 12.29 2.22
C ARG A 160 -15.13 11.55 1.33
N THR A 161 -13.87 11.45 1.74
CA THR A 161 -12.78 10.74 1.05
C THR A 161 -12.46 9.40 1.71
N SER A 162 -13.35 8.90 2.57
CA SER A 162 -13.14 7.65 3.29
C SER A 162 -13.15 6.45 2.33
N PRO A 163 -12.18 5.53 2.44
CA PRO A 163 -12.02 4.40 1.49
C PRO A 163 -13.27 3.54 1.30
N HIS A 164 -14.05 3.29 2.35
CA HIS A 164 -15.26 2.46 2.26
C HIS A 164 -16.32 3.01 1.28
N LEU A 165 -16.32 4.33 1.02
CA LEU A 165 -17.24 4.94 0.06
C LEU A 165 -16.94 4.57 -1.39
N LEU A 166 -15.75 4.04 -1.65
CA LEU A 166 -15.34 3.56 -2.98
C LEU A 166 -15.66 2.07 -3.19
N ALA A 167 -16.22 1.39 -2.19
CA ALA A 167 -16.59 -0.02 -2.33
C ALA A 167 -17.45 -0.33 -3.59
N PRO A 168 -18.45 0.50 -3.97
CA PRO A 168 -19.24 0.26 -5.19
C PRO A 168 -18.46 0.32 -6.50
N GLN A 169 -17.28 0.90 -6.51
CA GLN A 169 -16.41 1.00 -7.68
C GLN A 169 -15.34 -0.12 -7.72
N LEU A 170 -15.11 -0.84 -6.62
CA LEU A 170 -14.06 -1.85 -6.56
C LEU A 170 -14.38 -3.08 -7.41
N GLU A 171 -13.52 -3.37 -8.39
CA GLU A 171 -13.53 -4.66 -9.13
C GLU A 171 -12.47 -5.64 -8.63
N ALA A 172 -11.48 -5.14 -7.87
CA ALA A 172 -10.38 -5.91 -7.33
C ALA A 172 -10.84 -6.88 -6.23
N GLU A 173 -10.20 -8.04 -6.14
CA GLU A 173 -10.32 -8.88 -4.94
C GLU A 173 -9.51 -8.27 -3.79
N VAL A 174 -10.07 -8.29 -2.58
CA VAL A 174 -9.57 -7.54 -1.43
C VAL A 174 -9.13 -8.46 -0.29
N TYR A 175 -7.97 -8.15 0.31
CA TYR A 175 -7.53 -8.74 1.57
C TYR A 175 -7.20 -7.65 2.59
N ILE A 176 -7.84 -7.74 3.77
CA ILE A 176 -7.63 -6.82 4.88
C ILE A 176 -7.05 -7.59 6.05
N ALA A 177 -5.80 -7.31 6.39
CA ALA A 177 -5.11 -7.85 7.55
C ALA A 177 -5.06 -6.78 8.65
N ALA A 178 -6.04 -6.80 9.52
CA ALA A 178 -6.18 -5.86 10.64
C ALA A 178 -5.24 -6.23 11.79
N ALA A 179 -4.87 -5.26 12.61
CA ALA A 179 -4.16 -5.48 13.86
C ALA A 179 -5.16 -5.59 15.03
N GLU A 180 -4.82 -6.40 16.03
CA GLU A 180 -5.61 -6.49 17.25
C GLU A 180 -5.49 -5.19 18.07
N ASN A 181 -6.59 -4.76 18.68
CA ASN A 181 -6.66 -3.55 19.52
C ASN A 181 -6.17 -2.26 18.83
N ASP A 182 -6.36 -2.16 17.52
CA ASP A 182 -5.94 -1.00 16.72
C ASP A 182 -6.95 0.16 16.85
N GLY A 183 -6.57 1.20 17.58
CA GLY A 183 -7.40 2.40 17.71
C GLY A 183 -7.65 3.15 16.39
N SER A 184 -6.84 2.91 15.35
CA SER A 184 -7.04 3.48 14.01
C SER A 184 -7.99 2.67 13.12
N TYR A 185 -8.31 1.43 13.53
CA TYR A 185 -9.26 0.55 12.85
C TYR A 185 -10.04 -0.29 13.86
N PRO A 186 -10.86 0.35 14.74
CA PRO A 186 -11.63 -0.35 15.77
C PRO A 186 -12.73 -1.22 15.15
N PRO A 187 -13.29 -2.19 15.90
CA PRO A 187 -14.28 -3.14 15.41
C PRO A 187 -15.48 -2.53 14.70
N GLN A 188 -16.00 -1.40 15.18
CA GLN A 188 -17.13 -0.70 14.53
C GLN A 188 -16.75 -0.14 13.14
N MET A 189 -15.51 0.28 12.97
CA MET A 189 -15.01 0.74 11.68
C MET A 189 -14.79 -0.44 10.73
N ALA A 190 -14.29 -1.57 11.24
CA ALA A 190 -14.17 -2.82 10.49
C ALA A 190 -15.52 -3.30 9.97
N GLU A 191 -16.52 -3.39 10.86
CA GLU A 191 -17.90 -3.76 10.50
C GLU A 191 -18.48 -2.83 9.43
N ARG A 192 -18.29 -1.52 9.57
CA ARG A 192 -18.76 -0.52 8.58
C ARG A 192 -18.11 -0.74 7.20
N PHE A 193 -16.80 -1.04 7.17
CA PHE A 193 -16.10 -1.29 5.91
C PHE A 193 -16.54 -2.60 5.27
N GLU A 194 -16.61 -3.68 6.05
CA GLU A 194 -17.04 -4.99 5.57
C GLU A 194 -18.48 -4.95 5.06
N ASN A 195 -19.38 -4.23 5.73
CA ASN A 195 -20.74 -4.00 5.27
C ASN A 195 -20.76 -3.28 3.90
N ALA A 196 -19.91 -2.27 3.69
CA ALA A 196 -19.82 -1.57 2.42
C ALA A 196 -19.33 -2.51 1.30
N LEU A 197 -18.29 -3.32 1.56
CA LEU A 197 -17.78 -4.31 0.61
C LEU A 197 -18.84 -5.38 0.27
N THR A 198 -19.54 -5.89 1.29
CA THR A 198 -20.61 -6.88 1.11
C THR A 198 -21.75 -6.33 0.27
N GLN A 199 -22.25 -5.13 0.57
CA GLN A 199 -23.32 -4.46 -0.18
C GLN A 199 -22.94 -4.18 -1.64
N ALA A 200 -21.66 -3.90 -1.88
CA ALA A 200 -21.12 -3.69 -3.22
C ALA A 200 -20.84 -5.00 -3.98
N GLY A 201 -20.95 -6.17 -3.33
CA GLY A 201 -20.64 -7.47 -3.95
C GLY A 201 -19.15 -7.69 -4.20
N VAL A 202 -18.27 -6.95 -3.52
CA VAL A 202 -16.82 -7.10 -3.64
C VAL A 202 -16.40 -8.45 -3.07
N ARG A 203 -15.52 -9.16 -3.78
CA ARG A 203 -14.88 -10.35 -3.23
C ARG A 203 -13.81 -9.93 -2.24
N TYR A 204 -14.00 -10.24 -0.96
CA TYR A 204 -13.02 -9.87 0.08
C TYR A 204 -12.82 -10.95 1.12
N ARG A 205 -11.67 -10.87 1.80
CA ARG A 205 -11.37 -11.58 3.03
C ARG A 205 -10.78 -10.59 4.02
N THR A 206 -11.24 -10.66 5.25
CA THR A 206 -10.69 -9.90 6.38
C THR A 206 -10.20 -10.84 7.45
N GLU A 207 -9.16 -10.44 8.14
CA GLU A 207 -8.55 -11.21 9.21
C GLU A 207 -7.91 -10.27 10.23
N THR A 208 -8.17 -10.53 11.53
CA THR A 208 -7.50 -9.82 12.62
C THR A 208 -6.32 -10.65 13.11
N TYR A 209 -5.14 -10.08 13.04
CA TYR A 209 -3.91 -10.66 13.54
C TYR A 209 -3.72 -10.31 15.02
N PRO A 210 -3.28 -11.25 15.87
CA PRO A 210 -2.99 -11.00 17.28
C PRO A 210 -1.67 -10.24 17.42
N ALA A 211 -1.58 -9.09 16.78
CA ALA A 211 -0.37 -8.28 16.67
C ALA A 211 -0.73 -6.79 16.64
N ALA A 212 0.18 -5.93 17.10
CA ALA A 212 -0.04 -4.49 17.19
C ALA A 212 0.05 -3.79 15.83
N HIS A 213 -0.55 -2.59 15.70
CA HIS A 213 -0.44 -1.77 14.48
C HIS A 213 1.02 -1.57 14.04
N GLY A 214 1.34 -1.96 12.82
CA GLY A 214 2.73 -1.91 12.30
C GLY A 214 3.48 -3.23 12.31
N TRP A 215 2.87 -4.33 12.76
CA TRP A 215 3.45 -5.66 12.91
C TRP A 215 4.16 -6.21 11.65
N MET A 216 3.81 -5.70 10.48
CA MET A 216 4.38 -6.14 9.21
C MET A 216 5.75 -5.50 8.89
N LYS A 217 6.17 -4.48 9.64
CA LYS A 217 7.37 -3.67 9.35
C LYS A 217 8.58 -4.15 10.14
N PRO A 218 9.65 -4.69 9.47
CA PRO A 218 10.80 -5.29 10.17
C PRO A 218 11.58 -4.34 11.07
N ASP A 219 11.50 -3.03 10.79
CA ASP A 219 12.19 -1.99 11.55
C ASP A 219 11.33 -1.30 12.62
N PHE A 220 10.07 -1.76 12.79
CA PHE A 220 9.21 -1.25 13.85
C PHE A 220 9.41 -2.03 15.16
N PRO A 221 9.31 -1.36 16.33
CA PRO A 221 9.42 -2.05 17.63
C PRO A 221 8.38 -3.14 17.85
N VAL A 222 7.26 -3.07 17.14
CA VAL A 222 6.11 -3.99 17.22
C VAL A 222 6.13 -5.05 16.12
N TYR A 223 7.24 -5.22 15.41
CA TYR A 223 7.37 -6.23 14.39
C TYR A 223 7.11 -7.63 14.96
N ASP A 224 6.22 -8.36 14.31
CA ASP A 224 5.94 -9.76 14.61
C ASP A 224 6.29 -10.61 13.39
N HIS A 225 7.38 -11.36 13.50
CA HIS A 225 7.90 -12.16 12.40
C HIS A 225 6.89 -13.23 11.93
N ALA A 226 6.24 -13.93 12.87
CA ALA A 226 5.31 -15.01 12.52
C ALA A 226 4.06 -14.47 11.81
N ALA A 227 3.51 -13.38 12.34
CA ALA A 227 2.39 -12.67 11.72
C ALA A 227 2.79 -12.12 10.32
N ALA A 228 4.00 -11.54 10.21
CA ALA A 228 4.50 -11.02 8.95
C ALA A 228 4.65 -12.10 7.87
N GLU A 229 5.26 -13.25 8.20
CA GLU A 229 5.40 -14.35 7.24
C GLU A 229 4.05 -14.91 6.78
N ARG A 230 3.09 -15.01 7.69
CA ARG A 230 1.72 -15.37 7.34
C ARG A 230 1.08 -14.33 6.41
N GLY A 231 1.24 -13.03 6.73
CA GLY A 231 0.75 -11.95 5.88
C GLY A 231 1.35 -11.97 4.47
N TRP A 232 2.66 -12.24 4.37
CA TRP A 232 3.33 -12.43 3.08
C TRP A 232 2.72 -13.59 2.29
N THR A 233 2.50 -14.73 2.93
CA THR A 233 1.90 -15.92 2.29
C THR A 233 0.52 -15.60 1.73
N GLU A 234 -0.34 -14.94 2.50
CA GLU A 234 -1.69 -14.59 2.10
C GLU A 234 -1.73 -13.57 0.95
N MET A 235 -0.88 -12.56 1.03
CA MET A 235 -0.74 -11.55 -0.03
C MET A 235 -0.27 -12.18 -1.35
N LEU A 236 0.78 -13.00 -1.31
CA LEU A 236 1.30 -13.67 -2.49
C LEU A 236 0.28 -14.63 -3.10
N ALA A 237 -0.44 -15.39 -2.28
CA ALA A 237 -1.52 -16.26 -2.76
C ALA A 237 -2.65 -15.48 -3.44
N LEU A 238 -2.99 -14.28 -2.95
CA LEU A 238 -3.97 -13.40 -3.60
C LEU A 238 -3.43 -12.89 -4.94
N PHE A 239 -2.21 -12.37 -4.97
CA PHE A 239 -1.62 -11.83 -6.20
C PHE A 239 -1.41 -12.91 -7.26
N ASP A 240 -0.98 -14.11 -6.88
CA ASP A 240 -0.79 -15.22 -7.82
C ASP A 240 -2.07 -15.59 -8.55
N ARG A 241 -3.22 -15.65 -7.86
CA ARG A 241 -4.48 -16.05 -8.51
C ARG A 241 -5.21 -14.94 -9.26
N THR A 242 -4.84 -13.66 -9.01
CA THR A 242 -5.55 -12.51 -9.59
C THR A 242 -4.76 -11.76 -10.65
N LEU A 243 -3.43 -11.92 -10.68
CA LEU A 243 -2.55 -11.15 -11.56
C LEU A 243 -1.76 -12.02 -12.56
N ARG A 244 -1.75 -13.36 -12.36
CA ARG A 244 -1.07 -14.34 -13.26
C ARG A 244 -2.01 -15.13 -14.13
#